data_2d73b234648f7e96219cb347e3581c2e
#
_entry.id   2d73b234648f7e96219cb347e3581c2e
#
_cell.length_a   1.000
_cell.length_b   1.000
_cell.length_c   1.000
_cell.angle_alpha   90.00
_cell.angle_beta   90.00
_cell.angle_gamma   90.00
#
_symmetry.space_group_name_H-M   'P 1'
#
loop_
_entity.id
_entity.type
_entity.pdbx_description
1 polymer ?
#
loop_
_entity_poly.entity_id
_entity_poly.type
_entity_poly.pdbx_seq_one_letter_code
_entity_poly.pdbx_strand_id
1 'polypeptide(L)'
;LLADLAIKQEGFGEVLPGASVFILDEAHQIPELALQFFGESVSSRQLVDLGKDILSEAAKLTGSSALLAMPVKLVEQRLKQLRAECEIVPNKAGAIVLAKHKNILDALQAVTVQCEELYQALEQQAGASAALDLCIERAEALMARWRIWLKALNNPKSDNDTGIVVAVRWYELSQRGITLHATPMDVSTPLRQYREQSKAAWILTSATLAVNNSVEHLAGKLGLNEPRVLVQASPFDWQQQGLFYLPPKMPEPSSPHFIPALLEAAQPVLQASQGRAFLLFTSHRALKQAAEIL
;
A
#
# COMPACT_ATOMS: atom_id res chain seq x y z
N LEU A 1 -1.20 -12.11 -8.75
CA LEU A 1 -2.03 -11.46 -9.76
C LEU A 1 -1.96 -9.95 -9.66
N LEU A 2 -2.41 -9.31 -8.55
CA LEU A 2 -2.40 -7.85 -8.43
C LEU A 2 -1.00 -7.24 -8.54
N ALA A 3 0.03 -7.90 -7.98
CA ALA A 3 1.42 -7.52 -8.16
C ALA A 3 1.86 -7.63 -9.63
N ASP A 4 1.46 -8.69 -10.33
CA ASP A 4 1.73 -8.87 -11.76
C ASP A 4 1.06 -7.77 -12.60
N LEU A 5 -0.15 -7.36 -12.19
CA LEU A 5 -0.85 -6.23 -12.79
C LEU A 5 -0.10 -4.92 -12.69
N ALA A 6 0.37 -4.60 -11.50
CA ALA A 6 1.13 -3.38 -11.25
C ALA A 6 2.45 -3.39 -12.06
N ILE A 7 3.14 -4.53 -12.10
CA ILE A 7 4.39 -4.71 -12.86
C ILE A 7 4.14 -4.56 -14.37
N LYS A 8 3.06 -5.13 -14.91
CA LYS A 8 2.69 -4.98 -16.33
C LYS A 8 2.35 -3.53 -16.69
N GLN A 9 1.66 -2.81 -15.82
CA GLN A 9 1.36 -1.40 -16.05
C GLN A 9 2.62 -0.52 -16.07
N GLU A 10 3.65 -0.90 -15.30
CA GLU A 10 4.93 -0.21 -15.28
C GLU A 10 5.88 -0.66 -16.41
N GLY A 11 5.49 -1.61 -17.26
CA GLY A 11 6.28 -2.06 -18.41
C GLY A 11 7.41 -3.04 -18.08
N PHE A 12 7.48 -3.56 -16.86
CA PHE A 12 8.55 -4.47 -16.40
C PHE A 12 8.36 -5.95 -16.78
N GLY A 13 7.38 -6.27 -17.63
CA GLY A 13 7.15 -7.64 -18.12
C GLY A 13 6.05 -8.38 -17.36
N GLU A 14 6.04 -9.71 -17.47
CA GLU A 14 5.05 -10.59 -16.88
C GLU A 14 5.67 -11.50 -15.83
N VAL A 15 5.06 -11.59 -14.65
CA VAL A 15 5.40 -12.57 -13.62
C VAL A 15 4.55 -13.83 -13.77
N LEU A 16 3.27 -13.65 -14.10
CA LEU A 16 2.34 -14.76 -14.34
C LEU A 16 2.20 -14.99 -15.85
N PRO A 17 2.29 -16.23 -16.32
CA PRO A 17 2.01 -16.55 -17.71
C PRO A 17 0.58 -16.23 -18.07
N GLY A 18 0.32 -15.93 -19.35
CA GLY A 18 -1.02 -15.70 -19.85
C GLY A 18 -1.94 -16.89 -19.55
N ALA A 19 -3.13 -16.60 -19.01
CA ALA A 19 -4.14 -17.60 -18.68
C ALA A 19 -5.45 -17.29 -19.37
N SER A 20 -6.19 -18.32 -19.77
CA SER A 20 -7.55 -18.19 -20.31
C SER A 20 -8.62 -18.09 -19.22
N VAL A 21 -8.31 -18.50 -17.99
CA VAL A 21 -9.22 -18.45 -16.84
C VAL A 21 -8.44 -18.07 -15.59
N PHE A 22 -8.96 -17.12 -14.82
CA PHE A 22 -8.52 -16.79 -13.47
C PHE A 22 -9.61 -17.19 -12.48
N ILE A 23 -9.25 -18.02 -11.50
CA ILE A 23 -10.11 -18.39 -10.38
C ILE A 23 -9.53 -17.75 -9.13
N LEU A 24 -10.26 -16.83 -8.52
CA LEU A 24 -9.84 -16.05 -7.35
C LEU A 24 -10.74 -16.39 -6.17
N ASP A 25 -10.21 -17.11 -5.22
CA ASP A 25 -10.88 -17.40 -3.96
C ASP A 25 -10.67 -16.26 -2.96
N GLU A 26 -11.55 -16.15 -1.97
CA GLU A 26 -11.61 -15.04 -1.01
C GLU A 26 -11.66 -13.66 -1.71
N ALA A 27 -12.39 -13.58 -2.81
CA ALA A 27 -12.44 -12.42 -3.69
C ALA A 27 -12.96 -11.14 -3.00
N HIS A 28 -13.58 -11.26 -1.82
CA HIS A 28 -13.96 -10.13 -0.99
C HIS A 28 -12.75 -9.27 -0.56
N GLN A 29 -11.53 -9.83 -0.56
CA GLN A 29 -10.30 -9.12 -0.21
C GLN A 29 -9.71 -8.31 -1.39
N ILE A 30 -10.12 -8.60 -2.63
CA ILE A 30 -9.53 -7.98 -3.81
C ILE A 30 -9.60 -6.45 -3.78
N PRO A 31 -10.70 -5.78 -3.39
CA PRO A 31 -10.74 -4.32 -3.36
C PRO A 31 -9.67 -3.70 -2.44
N GLU A 32 -9.48 -4.26 -1.24
CA GLU A 32 -8.48 -3.77 -0.29
C GLU A 32 -7.05 -4.02 -0.77
N LEU A 33 -6.80 -5.22 -1.28
CA LEU A 33 -5.50 -5.56 -1.86
C LEU A 33 -5.20 -4.70 -3.09
N ALA A 34 -6.19 -4.46 -3.96
CA ALA A 34 -6.04 -3.62 -5.14
C ALA A 34 -5.63 -2.18 -4.76
N LEU A 35 -6.18 -1.61 -3.68
CA LEU A 35 -5.79 -0.29 -3.18
C LEU A 35 -4.29 -0.21 -2.84
N GLN A 36 -3.69 -1.30 -2.36
CA GLN A 36 -2.26 -1.35 -2.05
C GLN A 36 -1.40 -1.40 -3.32
N PHE A 37 -1.86 -2.10 -4.36
CA PHE A 37 -1.11 -2.28 -5.61
C PHE A 37 -1.30 -1.15 -6.61
N PHE A 38 -2.48 -0.53 -6.67
CA PHE A 38 -2.74 0.63 -7.51
C PHE A 38 -2.46 1.96 -6.82
N GLY A 39 -2.04 1.93 -5.55
CA GLY A 39 -1.57 3.09 -4.83
C GLY A 39 -0.15 3.46 -5.27
N GLU A 40 0.07 4.72 -5.57
CA GLU A 40 1.40 5.24 -5.82
C GLU A 40 2.08 5.65 -4.51
N SER A 41 3.38 5.42 -4.44
CA SER A 41 4.19 5.93 -3.34
C SER A 41 5.57 6.36 -3.82
N VAL A 42 6.10 7.36 -3.13
CA VAL A 42 7.49 7.79 -3.27
C VAL A 42 8.09 8.01 -1.89
N SER A 43 9.28 7.47 -1.68
CA SER A 43 9.95 7.54 -0.38
C SER A 43 11.34 8.15 -0.46
N SER A 44 11.75 8.79 0.63
CA SER A 44 13.13 9.26 0.78
C SER A 44 14.15 8.13 0.66
N ARG A 45 13.79 6.88 1.03
CA ARG A 45 14.65 5.71 0.86
C ARG A 45 14.92 5.41 -0.61
N GLN A 46 13.89 5.45 -1.47
CA GLN A 46 14.06 5.24 -2.92
C GLN A 46 15.02 6.26 -3.53
N LEU A 47 14.92 7.54 -3.10
CA LEU A 47 15.83 8.60 -3.57
C LEU A 47 17.28 8.40 -3.07
N VAL A 48 17.47 7.97 -1.82
CA VAL A 48 18.79 7.63 -1.28
C VAL A 48 19.41 6.42 -1.97
N ASP A 49 18.62 5.36 -2.21
CA ASP A 49 19.09 4.15 -2.88
C ASP A 49 19.43 4.43 -4.36
N LEU A 50 18.63 5.25 -5.05
CA LEU A 50 18.98 5.77 -6.37
C LEU A 50 20.32 6.51 -6.36
N GLY A 51 20.56 7.39 -5.37
CA GLY A 51 21.82 8.10 -5.23
C GLY A 51 23.03 7.16 -5.06
N LYS A 52 22.89 6.07 -4.30
CA LYS A 52 23.94 5.06 -4.15
C LYS A 52 24.21 4.32 -5.47
N ASP A 53 23.16 3.94 -6.20
CA ASP A 53 23.28 3.27 -7.49
C ASP A 53 24.00 4.17 -8.50
N ILE A 54 23.62 5.46 -8.55
CA ILE A 54 24.30 6.48 -9.38
C ILE A 54 25.79 6.55 -9.07
N LEU A 55 26.16 6.68 -7.79
CA LEU A 55 27.57 6.78 -7.40
C LEU A 55 28.33 5.49 -7.70
N SER A 56 27.71 4.33 -7.50
CA SER A 56 28.31 3.04 -7.83
C SER A 56 28.60 2.90 -9.33
N GLU A 57 27.68 3.33 -10.18
CA GLU A 57 27.85 3.26 -11.64
C GLU A 57 28.81 4.36 -12.14
N ALA A 58 28.71 5.57 -11.61
CA ALA A 58 29.60 6.67 -11.95
C ALA A 58 31.09 6.39 -11.59
N ALA A 59 31.33 5.62 -10.53
CA ALA A 59 32.69 5.22 -10.12
C ALA A 59 33.39 4.32 -11.14
N LYS A 60 32.63 3.63 -12.02
CA LYS A 60 33.14 2.79 -13.10
C LYS A 60 33.55 3.60 -14.35
N LEU A 61 33.18 4.88 -14.40
CA LEU A 61 33.38 5.77 -15.55
C LEU A 61 34.35 6.89 -15.20
N THR A 62 35.27 7.18 -16.11
CA THR A 62 36.28 8.21 -15.93
C THR A 62 35.64 9.62 -15.91
N GLY A 63 35.75 10.34 -14.80
CA GLY A 63 35.27 11.72 -14.67
C GLY A 63 33.82 11.91 -14.19
N SER A 64 32.95 10.93 -14.36
CA SER A 64 31.52 11.05 -14.00
C SER A 64 31.27 11.09 -12.48
N SER A 65 32.11 10.42 -11.70
CA SER A 65 31.97 10.36 -10.24
C SER A 65 32.08 11.75 -9.58
N ALA A 66 32.99 12.60 -10.03
CA ALA A 66 33.18 13.93 -9.49
C ALA A 66 31.98 14.87 -9.74
N LEU A 67 31.33 14.72 -10.91
CA LEU A 67 30.17 15.52 -11.29
C LEU A 67 28.89 15.14 -10.53
N LEU A 68 28.69 13.86 -10.21
CA LEU A 68 27.47 13.34 -9.62
C LEU A 68 27.53 13.27 -8.08
N ALA A 69 28.73 13.22 -7.48
CA ALA A 69 28.89 13.07 -6.03
C ALA A 69 28.26 14.21 -5.22
N MET A 70 28.42 15.44 -5.66
CA MET A 70 27.89 16.60 -4.94
C MET A 70 26.36 16.68 -5.04
N PRO A 71 25.71 16.59 -6.22
CA PRO A 71 24.26 16.54 -6.33
C PRO A 71 23.62 15.42 -5.49
N VAL A 72 24.15 14.21 -5.52
CA VAL A 72 23.65 13.09 -4.70
C VAL A 72 23.72 13.42 -3.21
N LYS A 73 24.87 13.92 -2.74
CA LYS A 73 25.06 14.31 -1.33
C LYS A 73 24.08 15.40 -0.89
N LEU A 74 23.79 16.36 -1.74
CA LEU A 74 22.85 17.45 -1.46
C LEU A 74 21.41 16.92 -1.35
N VAL A 75 20.98 15.99 -2.22
CA VAL A 75 19.68 15.32 -2.09
C VAL A 75 19.57 14.62 -0.73
N GLU A 76 20.58 13.85 -0.32
CA GLU A 76 20.57 13.19 1.00
C GLU A 76 20.49 14.17 2.17
N GLN A 77 21.19 15.30 2.08
CA GLN A 77 21.14 16.35 3.11
C GLN A 77 19.75 16.98 3.21
N ARG A 78 19.11 17.28 2.06
CA ARG A 78 17.75 17.85 2.04
C ARG A 78 16.72 16.85 2.57
N LEU A 79 16.87 15.57 2.27
CA LEU A 79 15.99 14.53 2.82
C LEU A 79 16.12 14.39 4.34
N LYS A 80 17.33 14.48 4.88
CA LYS A 80 17.58 14.51 6.34
C LYS A 80 16.97 15.74 7.00
N GLN A 81 17.11 16.91 6.37
CA GLN A 81 16.51 18.16 6.84
C GLN A 81 14.97 18.04 6.84
N LEU A 82 14.36 17.57 5.74
CA LEU A 82 12.92 17.34 5.67
C LEU A 82 12.44 16.42 6.80
N ARG A 83 13.18 15.31 7.07
CA ARG A 83 12.81 14.40 8.15
C ARG A 83 12.85 15.08 9.52
N ALA A 84 13.83 15.95 9.78
CA ALA A 84 13.93 16.72 11.02
C ALA A 84 12.76 17.71 11.16
N GLU A 85 12.40 18.44 10.10
CA GLU A 85 11.25 19.34 10.13
C GLU A 85 9.92 18.59 10.42
N CYS A 86 9.83 17.30 10.04
CA CYS A 86 8.66 16.49 10.29
C CYS A 86 8.56 15.92 11.73
N GLU A 87 9.46 16.22 12.65
CA GLU A 87 9.38 15.75 14.05
C GLU A 87 8.18 16.32 14.83
N ILE A 88 7.65 17.44 14.37
CA ILE A 88 6.51 18.13 14.98
C ILE A 88 5.15 17.56 14.59
N VAL A 89 5.10 16.61 13.66
CA VAL A 89 3.85 16.02 13.15
C VAL A 89 3.76 14.53 13.49
N PRO A 90 2.55 13.94 13.52
CA PRO A 90 2.38 12.51 13.77
C PRO A 90 3.13 11.65 12.76
N ASN A 91 3.54 10.45 13.18
CA ASN A 91 4.25 9.52 12.30
C ASN A 91 3.42 9.04 11.09
N LYS A 92 2.10 9.13 11.17
CA LYS A 92 1.21 8.79 10.06
C LYS A 92 -0.03 9.68 10.11
N ALA A 93 -0.31 10.39 9.02
CA ALA A 93 -1.49 11.24 8.90
C ALA A 93 -1.78 11.60 7.43
N GLY A 94 -2.94 12.22 7.19
CA GLY A 94 -3.28 12.80 5.88
C GLY A 94 -2.34 13.95 5.51
N ALA A 95 -2.11 14.12 4.21
CA ALA A 95 -1.21 15.12 3.64
C ALA A 95 -1.52 16.57 4.12
N ILE A 96 -2.78 16.86 4.42
CA ILE A 96 -3.22 18.17 4.93
C ILE A 96 -2.50 18.59 6.23
N VAL A 97 -1.98 17.64 7.00
CA VAL A 97 -1.21 17.93 8.21
C VAL A 97 0.11 18.59 7.84
N LEU A 98 0.82 18.08 6.82
CA LEU A 98 2.07 18.69 6.33
C LEU A 98 1.83 20.09 5.77
N ALA A 99 0.71 20.28 5.06
CA ALA A 99 0.35 21.58 4.45
C ALA A 99 0.16 22.72 5.46
N LYS A 100 -0.08 22.41 6.74
CA LYS A 100 -0.23 23.42 7.81
C LYS A 100 1.12 23.99 8.29
N HIS A 101 2.25 23.36 7.93
CA HIS A 101 3.57 23.72 8.43
C HIS A 101 4.45 24.24 7.29
N LYS A 102 4.66 25.56 7.26
CA LYS A 102 5.45 26.22 6.22
C LYS A 102 6.86 25.64 6.10
N ASN A 103 7.54 25.39 7.23
CA ASN A 103 8.88 24.81 7.22
C ASN A 103 8.94 23.47 6.51
N ILE A 104 7.91 22.62 6.68
CA ILE A 104 7.83 21.33 6.00
C ILE A 104 7.61 21.53 4.50
N LEU A 105 6.75 22.46 4.11
CA LEU A 105 6.52 22.78 2.69
C LEU A 105 7.80 23.32 2.03
N ASP A 106 8.52 24.22 2.69
CA ASP A 106 9.79 24.76 2.20
C ASP A 106 10.85 23.64 2.08
N ALA A 107 10.91 22.72 3.05
CA ALA A 107 11.81 21.57 3.00
C ALA A 107 11.43 20.56 1.87
N LEU A 108 10.15 20.31 1.63
CA LEU A 108 9.67 19.50 0.51
C LEU A 108 10.06 20.13 -0.83
N GLN A 109 9.89 21.45 -0.97
CA GLN A 109 10.30 22.19 -2.15
C GLN A 109 11.81 22.15 -2.35
N ALA A 110 12.61 22.28 -1.27
CA ALA A 110 14.07 22.18 -1.34
C ALA A 110 14.54 20.80 -1.82
N VAL A 111 13.86 19.71 -1.41
CA VAL A 111 14.12 18.37 -1.95
C VAL A 111 13.83 18.33 -3.44
N THR A 112 12.71 18.92 -3.88
CA THR A 112 12.32 18.95 -5.30
C THR A 112 13.40 19.62 -6.14
N VAL A 113 13.83 20.82 -5.76
CA VAL A 113 14.87 21.57 -6.48
C VAL A 113 16.17 20.75 -6.57
N GLN A 114 16.56 20.11 -5.46
CA GLN A 114 17.80 19.35 -5.44
C GLN A 114 17.73 18.06 -6.26
N CYS A 115 16.56 17.42 -6.33
CA CYS A 115 16.34 16.27 -7.24
C CYS A 115 16.37 16.71 -8.71
N GLU A 116 15.86 17.90 -9.04
CA GLU A 116 15.94 18.46 -10.39
C GLU A 116 17.38 18.74 -10.81
N GLU A 117 18.19 19.31 -9.92
CA GLU A 117 19.62 19.53 -10.17
C GLU A 117 20.38 18.20 -10.37
N LEU A 118 20.07 17.18 -9.54
CA LEU A 118 20.62 15.84 -9.74
C LEU A 118 20.22 15.26 -11.09
N TYR A 119 18.96 15.37 -11.48
CA TYR A 119 18.46 14.86 -12.75
C TYR A 119 19.15 15.54 -13.93
N GLN A 120 19.31 16.86 -13.92
CA GLN A 120 20.04 17.62 -14.95
C GLN A 120 21.50 17.18 -15.04
N ALA A 121 22.15 16.92 -13.91
CA ALA A 121 23.52 16.43 -13.91
C ALA A 121 23.64 15.01 -14.47
N LEU A 122 22.61 14.17 -14.22
CA LEU A 122 22.52 12.82 -14.80
C LEU A 122 22.28 12.84 -16.29
N GLU A 123 21.40 13.71 -16.79
CA GLU A 123 21.11 13.84 -18.24
C GLU A 123 22.38 14.21 -19.03
N GLN A 124 23.29 14.98 -18.46
CA GLN A 124 24.59 15.29 -19.09
C GLN A 124 25.49 14.04 -19.25
N GLN A 125 25.16 12.95 -18.55
CA GLN A 125 25.87 11.66 -18.65
C GLN A 125 25.08 10.61 -19.45
N ALA A 126 24.00 10.99 -20.12
CA ALA A 126 23.17 10.09 -20.93
C ALA A 126 24.03 9.41 -22.03
N GLY A 127 23.83 8.10 -22.19
CA GLY A 127 24.59 7.27 -23.11
C GLY A 127 26.00 6.88 -22.65
N ALA A 128 26.46 7.32 -21.46
CA ALA A 128 27.75 6.91 -20.94
C ALA A 128 27.77 5.41 -20.50
N SER A 129 26.66 4.89 -20.01
CA SER A 129 26.46 3.48 -19.80
C SER A 129 24.97 3.14 -19.67
N ALA A 130 24.57 1.93 -20.09
CA ALA A 130 23.18 1.45 -19.96
C ALA A 130 22.67 1.46 -18.50
N ALA A 131 23.55 1.29 -17.52
CA ALA A 131 23.20 1.32 -16.10
C ALA A 131 22.91 2.76 -15.61
N LEU A 132 23.65 3.77 -16.11
CA LEU A 132 23.31 5.17 -15.82
C LEU A 132 22.03 5.60 -16.54
N ASP A 133 21.78 5.13 -17.75
CA ASP A 133 20.53 5.43 -18.47
C ASP A 133 19.31 4.89 -17.69
N LEU A 134 19.41 3.69 -17.10
CA LEU A 134 18.40 3.18 -16.17
C LEU A 134 18.26 4.03 -14.89
N CYS A 135 19.34 4.61 -14.40
CA CYS A 135 19.25 5.56 -13.27
C CYS A 135 18.53 6.86 -13.66
N ILE A 136 18.71 7.33 -14.89
CA ILE A 136 17.99 8.51 -15.42
C ILE A 136 16.49 8.22 -15.48
N GLU A 137 16.08 7.09 -16.07
CA GLU A 137 14.66 6.66 -16.13
C GLU A 137 14.04 6.55 -14.74
N ARG A 138 14.76 5.94 -13.79
CA ARG A 138 14.29 5.82 -12.40
C ARG A 138 14.19 7.18 -11.70
N ALA A 139 15.14 8.10 -11.95
CA ALA A 139 15.10 9.45 -11.41
C ALA A 139 13.88 10.20 -11.92
N GLU A 140 13.62 10.14 -13.22
CA GLU A 140 12.45 10.77 -13.86
C GLU A 140 11.14 10.25 -13.26
N ALA A 141 10.99 8.92 -13.15
CA ALA A 141 9.81 8.29 -12.58
C ALA A 141 9.56 8.69 -11.10
N LEU A 142 10.60 8.71 -10.27
CA LEU A 142 10.51 9.13 -8.87
C LEU A 142 10.16 10.61 -8.74
N MET A 143 10.76 11.47 -9.57
CA MET A 143 10.48 12.90 -9.58
C MET A 143 9.06 13.20 -10.07
N ALA A 144 8.57 12.49 -11.08
CA ALA A 144 7.20 12.62 -11.57
C ALA A 144 6.19 12.35 -10.44
N ARG A 145 6.34 11.21 -9.72
CA ARG A 145 5.49 10.87 -8.55
C ARG A 145 5.58 11.92 -7.45
N TRP A 146 6.80 12.39 -7.14
CA TRP A 146 7.03 13.43 -6.14
C TRP A 146 6.34 14.73 -6.49
N ARG A 147 6.49 15.20 -7.72
CA ARG A 147 5.85 16.44 -8.24
C ARG A 147 4.32 16.36 -8.24
N ILE A 148 3.76 15.23 -8.71
CA ILE A 148 2.31 14.98 -8.70
C ILE A 148 1.77 15.06 -7.27
N TRP A 149 2.47 14.43 -6.32
CA TRP A 149 2.06 14.45 -4.91
C TRP A 149 2.09 15.88 -4.34
N LEU A 150 3.15 16.65 -4.58
CA LEU A 150 3.27 18.03 -4.11
C LEU A 150 2.27 18.98 -4.78
N LYS A 151 2.04 18.86 -6.08
CA LYS A 151 1.07 19.67 -6.79
C LYS A 151 -0.31 19.58 -6.15
N ALA A 152 -0.71 18.39 -5.81
CA ALA A 152 -2.00 18.15 -5.16
C ALA A 152 -2.01 18.58 -3.69
N LEU A 153 -0.89 18.59 -2.98
CA LEU A 153 -0.79 19.16 -1.64
C LEU A 153 -1.07 20.68 -1.66
N ASN A 154 -0.56 21.38 -2.68
CA ASN A 154 -0.72 22.82 -2.85
C ASN A 154 -2.08 23.23 -3.44
N ASN A 155 -2.73 22.31 -4.17
CA ASN A 155 -4.04 22.58 -4.78
C ASN A 155 -4.97 21.35 -4.72
N PRO A 156 -5.61 21.10 -3.57
CA PRO A 156 -6.46 19.93 -3.35
C PRO A 156 -7.71 19.88 -4.25
N LYS A 157 -8.05 20.97 -4.96
CA LYS A 157 -9.20 21.01 -5.88
C LYS A 157 -8.85 20.62 -7.32
N SER A 158 -7.57 20.48 -7.68
CA SER A 158 -7.15 20.22 -9.07
C SER A 158 -7.31 18.76 -9.51
N ASP A 159 -7.60 17.84 -8.60
CA ASP A 159 -7.76 16.41 -8.93
C ASP A 159 -9.03 16.12 -9.77
N ASN A 160 -10.01 17.03 -9.76
CA ASN A 160 -11.26 16.84 -10.52
C ASN A 160 -11.13 17.19 -12.02
N ASP A 161 -10.06 17.89 -12.43
CA ASP A 161 -9.94 18.45 -13.79
C ASP A 161 -9.11 17.58 -14.75
N THR A 162 -8.38 16.58 -14.24
CA THR A 162 -7.41 15.83 -15.06
C THR A 162 -7.84 14.39 -15.38
N GLY A 163 -9.06 13.97 -15.02
CA GLY A 163 -9.49 12.57 -15.22
C GLY A 163 -8.69 11.55 -14.40
N ILE A 164 -7.84 12.02 -13.50
CA ILE A 164 -7.05 11.18 -12.60
C ILE A 164 -7.94 10.71 -11.46
N VAL A 165 -7.87 9.44 -11.15
CA VAL A 165 -8.59 8.80 -10.03
C VAL A 165 -8.38 9.62 -8.76
N VAL A 166 -9.47 10.04 -8.11
CA VAL A 166 -9.41 10.76 -6.84
C VAL A 166 -8.66 9.91 -5.83
N ALA A 167 -7.53 10.42 -5.33
CA ALA A 167 -6.66 9.68 -4.42
C ALA A 167 -6.59 10.35 -3.04
N VAL A 168 -6.64 9.55 -2.00
CA VAL A 168 -6.33 10.00 -0.63
C VAL A 168 -4.82 10.07 -0.48
N ARG A 169 -4.33 11.27 -0.19
CA ARG A 169 -2.90 11.49 0.06
C ARG A 169 -2.61 11.48 1.54
N TRP A 170 -1.64 10.70 1.92
CA TRP A 170 -1.18 10.57 3.29
C TRP A 170 0.32 10.31 3.31
N TYR A 171 0.94 10.45 4.47
CA TYR A 171 2.36 10.19 4.66
C TYR A 171 2.61 9.28 5.84
N GLU A 172 3.77 8.65 5.82
CA GLU A 172 4.30 7.84 6.91
C GLU A 172 5.75 8.21 7.18
N LEU A 173 6.07 8.49 8.45
CA LEU A 173 7.42 8.77 8.91
C LEU A 173 8.05 7.52 9.51
N SER A 174 9.25 7.19 9.06
CA SER A 174 10.13 6.21 9.68
C SER A 174 11.22 6.92 10.48
N GLN A 175 12.05 6.15 11.17
CA GLN A 175 13.20 6.72 11.88
C GLN A 175 14.14 7.53 10.95
N ARG A 176 14.25 7.15 9.67
CA ARG A 176 15.23 7.69 8.72
C ARG A 176 14.65 8.39 7.52
N GLY A 177 13.33 8.51 7.43
CA GLY A 177 12.76 9.10 6.23
C GLY A 177 11.25 9.26 6.25
N ILE A 178 10.73 9.72 5.12
CA ILE A 178 9.32 9.92 4.84
C ILE A 178 8.92 9.10 3.62
N THR A 179 7.71 8.53 3.65
CA THR A 179 7.03 7.96 2.50
C THR A 179 5.74 8.74 2.26
N LEU A 180 5.57 9.18 1.03
CA LEU A 180 4.40 9.91 0.55
C LEU A 180 3.54 8.94 -0.25
N HIS A 181 2.28 8.80 0.11
CA HIS A 181 1.34 7.86 -0.49
C HIS A 181 0.20 8.57 -1.17
N ALA A 182 -0.22 8.08 -2.33
CA ALA A 182 -1.45 8.43 -3.02
C ALA A 182 -2.26 7.16 -3.25
N THR A 183 -3.27 6.94 -2.43
CA THR A 183 -4.11 5.74 -2.50
C THR A 183 -5.40 6.08 -3.25
N PRO A 184 -5.71 5.43 -4.38
CA PRO A 184 -6.93 5.68 -5.11
C PRO A 184 -8.16 5.39 -4.24
N MET A 185 -9.22 6.18 -4.35
CA MET A 185 -10.48 5.92 -3.63
C MET A 185 -11.30 4.83 -4.33
N ASP A 186 -11.06 4.62 -5.60
CA ASP A 186 -11.74 3.63 -6.43
C ASP A 186 -10.74 2.85 -7.27
N VAL A 187 -10.83 1.53 -7.22
CA VAL A 187 -10.01 0.59 -7.99
C VAL A 187 -10.83 -0.12 -9.07
N SER A 188 -12.12 0.18 -9.19
CA SER A 188 -13.02 -0.48 -10.14
C SER A 188 -12.58 -0.28 -11.59
N THR A 189 -12.15 0.94 -11.94
CA THR A 189 -11.70 1.27 -13.29
C THR A 189 -10.42 0.52 -13.69
N PRO A 190 -9.30 0.57 -12.94
CA PRO A 190 -8.12 -0.19 -13.30
C PRO A 190 -8.35 -1.70 -13.31
N LEU A 191 -9.13 -2.24 -12.38
CA LEU A 191 -9.48 -3.67 -12.37
C LEU A 191 -10.29 -4.07 -13.60
N ARG A 192 -11.26 -3.25 -14.01
CA ARG A 192 -12.06 -3.46 -15.22
C ARG A 192 -11.19 -3.44 -16.46
N GLN A 193 -10.37 -2.43 -16.64
CA GLN A 193 -9.47 -2.31 -17.78
C GLN A 193 -8.57 -3.53 -17.94
N TYR A 194 -7.98 -3.98 -16.84
CA TYR A 194 -7.15 -5.19 -16.87
C TYR A 194 -7.95 -6.43 -17.26
N ARG A 195 -9.12 -6.63 -16.66
CA ARG A 195 -9.97 -7.79 -17.00
C ARG A 195 -10.32 -7.80 -18.48
N GLU A 196 -10.69 -6.64 -19.04
CA GLU A 196 -11.01 -6.50 -20.46
C GLU A 196 -9.80 -6.76 -21.38
N GLN A 197 -8.61 -6.30 -20.97
CA GLN A 197 -7.37 -6.53 -21.71
C GLN A 197 -6.90 -7.99 -21.65
N SER A 198 -7.12 -8.65 -20.53
CA SER A 198 -6.67 -10.05 -20.33
C SER A 198 -7.38 -11.04 -21.23
N LYS A 199 -8.59 -10.70 -21.74
CA LYS A 199 -9.48 -11.58 -22.52
C LYS A 199 -9.76 -12.94 -21.85
N ALA A 200 -9.50 -13.07 -20.56
CA ALA A 200 -9.68 -14.28 -19.79
C ALA A 200 -11.06 -14.30 -19.11
N ALA A 201 -11.56 -15.49 -18.82
CA ALA A 201 -12.70 -15.65 -17.95
C ALA A 201 -12.28 -15.47 -16.48
N TRP A 202 -13.08 -14.73 -15.71
CA TRP A 202 -12.83 -14.47 -14.30
C TRP A 202 -13.91 -15.11 -13.45
N ILE A 203 -13.49 -15.97 -12.53
CA ILE A 203 -14.35 -16.65 -11.56
C ILE A 203 -13.94 -16.18 -10.18
N LEU A 204 -14.86 -15.54 -9.47
CA LEU A 204 -14.66 -14.99 -8.14
C LEU A 204 -15.46 -15.81 -7.14
N THR A 205 -14.80 -16.34 -6.13
CA THR A 205 -15.43 -17.13 -5.06
C THR A 205 -15.13 -16.55 -3.69
N SER A 206 -16.07 -16.61 -2.79
CA SER A 206 -15.88 -16.36 -1.36
C SER A 206 -17.16 -16.68 -0.59
N ALA A 207 -17.05 -16.90 0.69
CA ALA A 207 -18.19 -17.06 1.58
C ALA A 207 -19.00 -15.77 1.78
N THR A 208 -18.43 -14.60 1.48
CA THR A 208 -18.96 -13.27 1.86
C THR A 208 -19.10 -12.29 0.68
N LEU A 209 -19.28 -12.78 -0.55
CA LEU A 209 -19.48 -11.92 -1.73
C LEU A 209 -20.87 -11.28 -1.77
N ALA A 210 -21.89 -11.99 -1.28
CA ALA A 210 -23.26 -11.53 -1.30
C ALA A 210 -23.70 -10.99 0.07
N VAL A 211 -24.40 -9.87 0.05
CA VAL A 211 -25.11 -9.30 1.21
C VAL A 211 -26.59 -9.30 0.84
N ASN A 212 -27.45 -9.95 1.63
CA ASN A 212 -28.88 -10.12 1.34
C ASN A 212 -29.13 -10.68 -0.08
N ASN A 213 -28.38 -11.69 -0.50
CA ASN A 213 -28.40 -12.27 -1.84
C ASN A 213 -28.04 -11.32 -3.00
N SER A 214 -27.54 -10.13 -2.75
CA SER A 214 -27.03 -9.20 -3.76
C SER A 214 -25.51 -9.12 -3.72
N VAL A 215 -24.87 -9.13 -4.88
CA VAL A 215 -23.42 -8.90 -5.06
C VAL A 215 -23.11 -7.51 -5.58
N GLU A 216 -24.08 -6.63 -5.74
CA GLU A 216 -23.95 -5.30 -6.37
C GLU A 216 -22.84 -4.45 -5.73
N HIS A 217 -22.77 -4.45 -4.39
CA HIS A 217 -21.75 -3.69 -3.67
C HIS A 217 -20.34 -4.11 -4.05
N LEU A 218 -20.07 -5.41 -4.13
CA LEU A 218 -18.75 -5.92 -4.52
C LEU A 218 -18.53 -5.78 -6.02
N ALA A 219 -19.56 -6.03 -6.84
CA ALA A 219 -19.50 -5.87 -8.28
C ALA A 219 -19.09 -4.42 -8.65
N GLY A 220 -19.70 -3.43 -8.00
CA GLY A 220 -19.31 -2.02 -8.17
C GLY A 220 -17.86 -1.77 -7.83
N LYS A 221 -17.37 -2.24 -6.67
CA LYS A 221 -15.98 -2.08 -6.24
C LYS A 221 -14.96 -2.76 -7.17
N LEU A 222 -15.34 -3.85 -7.81
CA LEU A 222 -14.50 -4.61 -8.74
C LEU A 222 -14.68 -4.18 -10.21
N GLY A 223 -15.56 -3.22 -10.48
CA GLY A 223 -15.86 -2.78 -11.85
C GLY A 223 -16.47 -3.89 -12.71
N LEU A 224 -17.28 -4.78 -12.10
CA LEU A 224 -17.97 -5.85 -12.81
C LEU A 224 -19.28 -5.34 -13.41
N ASN A 225 -19.47 -5.53 -14.71
CA ASN A 225 -20.71 -5.24 -15.39
C ASN A 225 -21.51 -6.54 -15.53
N GLU A 226 -22.71 -6.58 -14.96
CA GLU A 226 -23.66 -7.70 -15.06
C GLU A 226 -23.02 -9.10 -14.89
N PRO A 227 -22.36 -9.37 -13.76
CA PRO A 227 -21.72 -10.67 -13.55
C PRO A 227 -22.77 -11.79 -13.45
N ARG A 228 -22.43 -12.97 -13.94
CA ARG A 228 -23.20 -14.16 -13.62
C ARG A 228 -23.02 -14.49 -12.14
N VAL A 229 -24.10 -14.62 -11.39
CA VAL A 229 -24.08 -14.82 -9.95
C VAL A 229 -24.64 -16.18 -9.59
N LEU A 230 -23.94 -16.93 -8.75
CA LEU A 230 -24.41 -18.13 -8.09
C LEU A 230 -24.28 -17.91 -6.57
N VAL A 231 -25.40 -17.96 -5.87
CA VAL A 231 -25.43 -17.94 -4.40
C VAL A 231 -25.86 -19.33 -3.94
N GLN A 232 -24.95 -20.00 -3.23
CA GLN A 232 -25.21 -21.34 -2.68
C GLN A 232 -25.41 -21.21 -1.17
N ALA A 233 -26.49 -21.78 -0.66
CA ALA A 233 -26.72 -21.85 0.79
C ALA A 233 -25.63 -22.67 1.49
N SER A 234 -25.34 -22.32 2.74
CA SER A 234 -24.45 -23.13 3.57
C SER A 234 -24.97 -24.54 3.75
N PRO A 235 -24.14 -25.59 3.63
CA PRO A 235 -24.51 -26.94 3.94
C PRO A 235 -24.66 -27.20 5.45
N PHE A 236 -24.20 -26.27 6.28
CA PHE A 236 -24.24 -26.40 7.75
C PHE A 236 -25.58 -25.89 8.31
N ASP A 237 -26.17 -26.64 9.22
CA ASP A 237 -27.32 -26.19 10.01
C ASP A 237 -26.82 -25.38 11.22
N TRP A 238 -26.66 -24.07 10.98
CA TRP A 238 -26.16 -23.16 12.01
C TRP A 238 -27.07 -23.04 13.23
N GLN A 239 -28.37 -23.31 13.09
CA GLN A 239 -29.29 -23.27 14.24
C GLN A 239 -29.02 -24.39 15.21
N GLN A 240 -28.60 -25.56 14.72
CA GLN A 240 -28.25 -26.71 15.57
C GLN A 240 -26.76 -26.80 15.89
N GLN A 241 -25.89 -26.35 14.98
CA GLN A 241 -24.44 -26.54 15.08
C GLN A 241 -23.70 -25.29 15.57
N GLY A 242 -24.35 -24.12 15.57
CA GLY A 242 -23.76 -22.85 16.00
C GLY A 242 -24.27 -22.41 17.36
N LEU A 243 -23.38 -21.92 18.22
CA LEU A 243 -23.70 -21.28 19.48
C LEU A 243 -23.05 -19.91 19.53
N PHE A 244 -23.86 -18.85 19.63
CA PHE A 244 -23.36 -17.51 19.87
C PHE A 244 -23.40 -17.21 21.37
N TYR A 245 -22.24 -17.20 22.01
CA TYR A 245 -22.10 -16.97 23.44
C TYR A 245 -21.46 -15.62 23.74
N LEU A 246 -22.15 -14.76 24.48
CA LEU A 246 -21.65 -13.49 24.96
C LEU A 246 -21.51 -13.53 26.49
N PRO A 247 -20.28 -13.67 27.01
CA PRO A 247 -20.06 -13.64 28.45
C PRO A 247 -20.50 -12.30 29.04
N PRO A 248 -21.25 -12.28 30.14
CA PRO A 248 -21.62 -11.06 30.82
C PRO A 248 -20.43 -10.42 31.52
N LYS A 249 -20.45 -9.09 31.69
CA LYS A 249 -19.48 -8.32 32.49
C LYS A 249 -18.02 -8.47 32.07
N MET A 250 -17.77 -8.64 30.77
CA MET A 250 -16.40 -8.65 30.24
C MET A 250 -15.73 -7.27 30.41
N PRO A 251 -14.44 -7.25 30.78
CA PRO A 251 -13.63 -6.02 30.70
C PRO A 251 -13.56 -5.47 29.26
N GLU A 252 -13.21 -4.19 29.14
CA GLU A 252 -12.93 -3.58 27.84
C GLU A 252 -11.80 -4.35 27.12
N PRO A 253 -11.90 -4.56 25.78
CA PRO A 253 -10.89 -5.32 25.00
C PRO A 253 -9.46 -4.76 25.11
N SER A 254 -9.31 -3.47 25.39
CA SER A 254 -8.02 -2.81 25.64
C SER A 254 -7.43 -3.04 27.01
N SER A 255 -8.21 -3.58 27.96
CA SER A 255 -7.79 -3.83 29.34
C SER A 255 -6.80 -5.00 29.41
N PRO A 256 -5.75 -4.90 30.27
CA PRO A 256 -4.87 -6.03 30.56
C PRO A 256 -5.61 -7.27 31.14
N HIS A 257 -6.78 -7.06 31.73
CA HIS A 257 -7.60 -8.11 32.33
C HIS A 257 -8.54 -8.80 31.33
N PHE A 258 -8.60 -8.33 30.06
CA PHE A 258 -9.52 -8.89 29.08
C PHE A 258 -9.23 -10.35 28.74
N ILE A 259 -7.97 -10.68 28.42
CA ILE A 259 -7.59 -12.07 28.06
C ILE A 259 -7.79 -13.04 29.23
N PRO A 260 -7.36 -12.77 30.48
CA PRO A 260 -7.67 -13.62 31.62
C PRO A 260 -9.18 -13.87 31.80
N ALA A 261 -9.99 -12.82 31.76
CA ALA A 261 -11.45 -12.94 31.89
C ALA A 261 -12.10 -13.72 30.75
N LEU A 262 -11.59 -13.54 29.51
CA LEU A 262 -12.04 -14.29 28.34
C LEU A 262 -11.78 -15.79 28.49
N LEU A 263 -10.61 -16.18 28.96
CA LEU A 263 -10.25 -17.58 29.19
C LEU A 263 -11.04 -18.20 30.31
N GLU A 264 -11.27 -17.46 31.40
CA GLU A 264 -12.15 -17.90 32.48
C GLU A 264 -13.58 -18.16 31.97
N ALA A 265 -14.13 -17.25 31.19
CA ALA A 265 -15.45 -17.41 30.59
C ALA A 265 -15.51 -18.55 29.55
N ALA A 266 -14.41 -18.80 28.81
CA ALA A 266 -14.32 -19.91 27.87
C ALA A 266 -14.12 -21.29 28.50
N GLN A 267 -13.62 -21.36 29.75
CA GLN A 267 -13.26 -22.60 30.40
C GLN A 267 -14.38 -23.65 30.43
N PRO A 268 -15.66 -23.34 30.76
CA PRO A 268 -16.75 -24.30 30.69
C PRO A 268 -16.96 -24.90 29.31
N VAL A 269 -16.78 -24.09 28.27
CA VAL A 269 -16.92 -24.51 26.85
C VAL A 269 -15.78 -25.46 26.48
N LEU A 270 -14.55 -25.13 26.90
CA LEU A 270 -13.37 -25.95 26.65
C LEU A 270 -13.48 -27.32 27.39
N GLN A 271 -13.99 -27.33 28.59
CA GLN A 271 -14.25 -28.57 29.35
C GLN A 271 -15.33 -29.41 28.69
N ALA A 272 -16.46 -28.82 28.29
CA ALA A 272 -17.54 -29.50 27.58
C ALA A 272 -17.08 -30.11 26.27
N SER A 273 -16.21 -29.43 25.51
CA SER A 273 -15.62 -29.93 24.26
C SER A 273 -14.47 -30.91 24.47
N GLN A 274 -14.08 -31.19 25.74
CA GLN A 274 -12.92 -32.03 26.08
C GLN A 274 -11.62 -31.54 25.39
N GLY A 275 -11.43 -30.24 25.33
CA GLY A 275 -10.29 -29.61 24.67
C GLY A 275 -10.30 -29.68 23.15
N ARG A 276 -11.36 -30.17 22.50
CA ARG A 276 -11.53 -30.16 21.04
C ARG A 276 -11.98 -28.77 20.58
N ALA A 277 -11.10 -27.79 20.68
CA ALA A 277 -11.40 -26.40 20.37
C ALA A 277 -10.20 -25.66 19.79
N PHE A 278 -10.45 -24.71 18.91
CA PHE A 278 -9.48 -23.73 18.48
C PHE A 278 -9.86 -22.37 19.06
N LEU A 279 -8.92 -21.72 19.74
CA LEU A 279 -9.05 -20.34 20.19
C LEU A 279 -8.36 -19.43 19.19
N LEU A 280 -9.14 -18.59 18.49
CA LEU A 280 -8.63 -17.67 17.48
C LEU A 280 -8.42 -16.28 18.08
N PHE A 281 -7.26 -15.67 17.80
CA PHE A 281 -6.88 -14.36 18.29
C PHE A 281 -6.57 -13.42 17.14
N THR A 282 -6.88 -12.13 17.31
CA THR A 282 -6.60 -11.07 16.33
C THR A 282 -5.18 -10.50 16.44
N SER A 283 -4.40 -10.92 17.45
CA SER A 283 -3.02 -10.46 17.62
C SER A 283 -2.12 -11.53 18.22
N HIS A 284 -0.87 -11.57 17.81
CA HIS A 284 0.16 -12.43 18.38
C HIS A 284 0.39 -12.19 19.88
N ARG A 285 0.19 -10.94 20.34
CA ARG A 285 0.31 -10.58 21.75
C ARG A 285 -0.76 -11.29 22.58
N ALA A 286 -2.03 -11.22 22.16
CA ALA A 286 -3.14 -11.89 22.83
C ALA A 286 -2.99 -13.39 22.81
N LEU A 287 -2.55 -13.97 21.69
CA LEU A 287 -2.26 -15.40 21.57
C LEU A 287 -1.19 -15.86 22.61
N LYS A 288 -0.06 -15.14 22.68
CA LYS A 288 1.01 -15.48 23.65
C LYS A 288 0.52 -15.39 25.10
N GLN A 289 -0.18 -14.29 25.43
CA GLN A 289 -0.74 -14.10 26.77
C GLN A 289 -1.73 -15.22 27.14
N ALA A 290 -2.59 -15.64 26.20
CA ALA A 290 -3.51 -16.75 26.42
C ALA A 290 -2.78 -18.09 26.61
N ALA A 291 -1.75 -18.36 25.82
CA ALA A 291 -0.95 -19.58 25.92
C ALA A 291 -0.14 -19.69 27.22
N GLU A 292 0.20 -18.57 27.86
CA GLU A 292 0.86 -18.55 29.17
C GLU A 292 -0.11 -18.81 30.33
N ILE A 293 -1.41 -18.61 30.14
CA ILE A 293 -2.44 -18.76 31.14
C ILE A 293 -3.06 -20.19 31.12
N LEU A 294 -3.19 -20.76 29.90
CA LEU A 294 -3.73 -22.12 29.69
C LEU A 294 -2.72 -23.19 30.00
#